data_60db5c3557fa91ffc4873b3e6caf8aa0
#
_entry.id   60db5c3557fa91ffc4873b3e6caf8aa0
#
_cell.length_a   1.000
_cell.length_b   1.000
_cell.length_c   1.000
_cell.angle_alpha   90.00
_cell.angle_beta   90.00
_cell.angle_gamma   90.00
#
_symmetry.space_group_name_H-M   'P 1'
#
loop_
_entity.id
_entity.type
_entity.pdbx_description
1 polymer ?
#
loop_
_entity_poly.entity_id
_entity_poly.type
_entity_poly.pdbx_seq_one_letter_code
_entity_poly.pdbx_strand_id
1 'polypeptide(L)'
;MVTVDFVVPAAVGGTFADLVAEFLAWVPLPMDRRGDGSFHTAIRLPTGARWRYRLLVDGDRWLNDWDAHDDVVDDEGGCFSLLRT
;
A
#
# COMPACT_ATOMS: atom_id res chain seq x y z
N MET A 1 6.08 4.99 18.08
CA MET A 1 5.47 4.37 16.87
C MET A 1 4.34 5.22 16.35
N VAL A 2 4.11 5.18 15.04
CA VAL A 2 3.00 5.87 14.41
C VAL A 2 2.08 4.86 13.73
N THR A 3 0.79 5.16 13.65
CA THR A 3 -0.17 4.37 12.89
C THR A 3 -0.31 4.97 11.51
N VAL A 4 -0.12 4.15 10.48
CA VAL A 4 -0.23 4.57 9.09
C VAL A 4 -1.42 3.86 8.45
N ASP A 5 -2.30 4.64 7.84
CA ASP A 5 -3.47 4.14 7.13
C ASP A 5 -3.16 4.00 5.64
N PHE A 6 -3.46 2.83 5.09
CA PHE A 6 -3.34 2.56 3.67
C PHE A 6 -4.75 2.40 3.10
N VAL A 7 -5.01 3.06 1.98
CA VAL A 7 -6.35 3.12 1.39
C VAL A 7 -6.27 2.88 -0.12
N VAL A 8 -7.14 1.99 -0.61
CA VAL A 8 -7.44 1.89 -2.03
C VAL A 8 -8.82 2.52 -2.23
N PRO A 9 -8.91 3.64 -2.98
CA PRO A 9 -10.18 4.32 -3.19
C PRO A 9 -11.23 3.44 -3.87
N ALA A 10 -12.50 3.64 -3.53
CA ALA A 10 -13.61 2.90 -4.14
C ALA A 10 -13.67 3.04 -5.67
N ALA A 11 -13.23 4.18 -6.19
CA ALA A 11 -13.22 4.44 -7.64
C ALA A 11 -12.29 3.50 -8.43
N VAL A 12 -11.31 2.88 -7.77
CA VAL A 12 -10.42 1.90 -8.41
C VAL A 12 -11.20 0.64 -8.79
N GLY A 13 -12.21 0.28 -8.01
CA GLY A 13 -12.94 -0.97 -8.18
C GLY A 13 -12.16 -2.17 -7.66
N GLY A 14 -12.61 -3.36 -8.00
CA GLY A 14 -11.97 -4.60 -7.58
C GLY A 14 -12.73 -5.34 -6.50
N THR A 15 -12.40 -6.63 -6.34
CA THR A 15 -13.06 -7.52 -5.38
C THR A 15 -12.27 -7.61 -4.08
N PHE A 16 -10.95 -7.55 -4.15
CA PHE A 16 -10.07 -7.54 -2.97
C PHE A 16 -8.80 -6.75 -3.26
N ALA A 17 -8.11 -6.34 -2.19
CA ALA A 17 -6.85 -5.63 -2.30
C ALA A 17 -5.88 -6.09 -1.21
N ASP A 18 -4.59 -6.04 -1.51
CA ASP A 18 -3.52 -6.39 -0.60
C ASP A 18 -2.50 -5.26 -0.51
N LEU A 19 -1.93 -5.08 0.68
CA LEU A 19 -0.75 -4.27 0.90
C LEU A 19 0.49 -5.16 0.77
N VAL A 20 1.44 -4.76 -0.07
CA VAL A 20 2.72 -5.46 -0.27
C VAL A 20 3.84 -4.47 0.03
N ALA A 21 4.62 -4.74 1.07
CA ALA A 21 5.56 -3.75 1.60
C ALA A 21 6.83 -4.39 2.16
N GLU A 22 7.91 -3.57 2.23
CA GLU A 22 9.18 -4.00 2.83
C GLU A 22 9.01 -4.50 4.26
N PHE A 23 8.24 -3.77 5.08
CA PHE A 23 8.02 -4.13 6.49
C PHE A 23 7.16 -5.40 6.66
N LEU A 24 6.61 -5.93 5.58
CA LEU A 24 5.87 -7.20 5.54
C LEU A 24 6.69 -8.30 4.83
N ALA A 25 7.98 -8.06 4.59
CA ALA A 25 8.84 -8.96 3.82
C ALA A 25 8.24 -9.28 2.42
N TRP A 26 7.50 -8.33 1.85
CA TRP A 26 6.82 -8.45 0.55
C TRP A 26 5.71 -9.51 0.50
N VAL A 27 5.31 -10.04 1.64
CA VAL A 27 4.16 -10.96 1.73
C VAL A 27 2.87 -10.15 1.68
N PRO A 28 1.95 -10.44 0.76
CA PRO A 28 0.69 -9.69 0.66
C PRO A 28 -0.13 -9.76 1.95
N LEU A 29 -0.57 -8.59 2.43
CA LEU A 29 -1.46 -8.47 3.56
C LEU A 29 -2.85 -8.04 3.08
N PRO A 30 -3.88 -8.87 3.25
CA PRO A 30 -5.23 -8.51 2.82
C PRO A 30 -5.74 -7.25 3.52
N MET A 31 -6.35 -6.36 2.74
CA MET A 31 -6.96 -5.13 3.24
C MET A 31 -8.45 -5.34 3.47
N ASP A 32 -9.00 -4.61 4.44
CA ASP A 32 -10.42 -4.68 4.78
C ASP A 32 -11.24 -3.86 3.79
N ARG A 33 -12.31 -4.47 3.26
CA ARG A 33 -13.25 -3.76 2.40
C ARG A 33 -14.26 -3.00 3.23
N ARG A 34 -14.42 -1.71 2.94
CA ARG A 34 -15.41 -0.85 3.56
C ARG A 34 -16.73 -0.85 2.80
N GLY A 35 -17.81 -0.39 3.45
CA GLY A 35 -19.14 -0.36 2.84
C GLY A 35 -19.25 0.53 1.61
N ASP A 36 -18.36 1.52 1.44
CA ASP A 36 -18.30 2.38 0.25
C ASP A 36 -17.52 1.76 -0.92
N GLY A 37 -16.98 0.56 -0.74
CA GLY A 37 -16.16 -0.12 -1.75
C GLY A 37 -14.68 0.18 -1.71
N SER A 38 -14.23 1.02 -0.79
CA SER A 38 -12.80 1.24 -0.55
C SER A 38 -12.18 0.10 0.27
N PHE A 39 -10.85 -0.01 0.20
CA PHE A 39 -10.09 -0.97 1.00
C PHE A 39 -9.16 -0.22 1.94
N HIS A 40 -9.05 -0.68 3.17
CA HIS A 40 -8.27 -0.03 4.21
C HIS A 40 -7.46 -1.04 5.00
N THR A 41 -6.28 -0.62 5.44
CA THR A 41 -5.55 -1.30 6.50
C THR A 41 -4.73 -0.27 7.27
N ALA A 42 -4.53 -0.52 8.56
CA ALA A 42 -3.75 0.35 9.42
C ALA A 42 -2.60 -0.46 10.04
N ILE A 43 -1.39 0.07 9.95
CA ILE A 43 -0.17 -0.58 10.43
C ILE A 43 0.56 0.36 11.36
N ARG A 44 1.04 -0.15 12.50
CA ARG A 44 1.90 0.59 13.41
C ARG A 44 3.36 0.37 13.03
N LEU A 45 4.08 1.46 12.79
CA LEU A 45 5.47 1.42 12.33
C LEU A 45 6.36 2.31 13.20
N PRO A 46 7.67 2.01 13.29
CA PRO A 46 8.63 2.88 13.97
C PRO A 46 8.66 4.27 13.35
N THR A 47 8.86 5.29 14.19
CA THR A 47 9.07 6.66 13.74
C THR A 47 10.46 6.82 13.12
N GLY A 48 10.59 7.69 12.13
CA GLY A 48 11.89 8.02 11.53
C GLY A 48 12.41 7.00 10.53
N ALA A 49 11.54 6.15 10.01
CA ALA A 49 11.91 5.12 9.03
C ALA A 49 11.38 5.48 7.63
N ARG A 50 11.90 4.78 6.62
CA ARG A 50 11.45 4.86 5.24
C ARG A 50 11.14 3.46 4.75
N TRP A 51 10.00 3.30 4.05
CA TRP A 51 9.53 2.01 3.60
C TRP A 51 9.02 2.09 2.17
N ARG A 52 9.34 1.11 1.36
CA ARG A 52 8.76 0.95 0.02
C ARG A 52 7.55 0.03 0.11
N TYR A 53 6.49 0.36 -0.62
CA TYR A 53 5.29 -0.46 -0.65
C TYR A 53 4.55 -0.32 -1.97
N ARG A 54 3.66 -1.25 -2.22
CA ARG A 54 2.73 -1.25 -3.35
C ARG A 54 1.36 -1.69 -2.87
N LEU A 55 0.35 -1.32 -3.64
CA LEU A 55 -1.01 -1.82 -3.47
C LEU A 55 -1.33 -2.75 -4.64
N LEU A 56 -1.90 -3.91 -4.33
CA LEU A 56 -2.24 -4.94 -5.32
C LEU A 56 -3.74 -5.18 -5.28
N VAL A 57 -4.41 -4.99 -6.41
CA VAL A 57 -5.85 -5.17 -6.54
C VAL A 57 -6.14 -6.41 -7.38
N ASP A 58 -7.04 -7.26 -6.88
CA ASP A 58 -7.47 -8.52 -7.53
C ASP A 58 -6.31 -9.46 -7.90
N GLY A 59 -5.17 -9.34 -7.20
CA GLY A 59 -4.02 -10.20 -7.39
C GLY A 59 -3.21 -9.95 -8.67
N ASP A 60 -3.60 -8.99 -9.50
CA ASP A 60 -2.95 -8.76 -10.80
C ASP A 60 -2.74 -7.30 -11.18
N ARG A 61 -3.36 -6.35 -10.48
CA ARG A 61 -3.20 -4.92 -10.78
C ARG A 61 -2.40 -4.22 -9.70
N TRP A 62 -1.20 -3.78 -10.04
CA TRP A 62 -0.37 -2.98 -9.16
C TRP A 62 -0.77 -1.51 -9.24
N LEU A 63 -0.97 -0.90 -8.08
CA LEU A 63 -1.32 0.52 -7.98
C LEU A 63 -0.27 1.27 -7.18
N ASN A 64 -0.03 2.53 -7.56
CA ASN A 64 0.69 3.47 -6.73
C ASN A 64 -0.30 4.15 -5.80
N ASP A 65 0.14 4.41 -4.57
CA ASP A 65 -0.66 5.16 -3.62
C ASP A 65 -0.52 6.65 -3.90
N TRP A 66 -1.64 7.31 -4.23
CA TRP A 66 -1.66 8.75 -4.52
C TRP A 66 -1.29 9.59 -3.30
N ASP A 67 -1.49 9.06 -2.08
CA ASP A 67 -1.16 9.73 -0.83
C ASP A 67 0.25 9.41 -0.34
N ALA A 68 1.04 8.70 -1.13
CA ALA A 68 2.42 8.38 -0.77
C ALA A 68 3.28 9.65 -0.68
N HIS A 69 4.27 9.64 0.21
CA HIS A 69 5.17 10.76 0.38
C HIS A 69 6.06 10.96 -0.85
N ASP A 70 6.39 9.86 -1.56
CA ASP A 70 7.25 9.90 -2.72
C ASP A 70 7.10 8.61 -3.54
N ASP A 71 7.62 8.60 -4.75
CA ASP A 71 7.69 7.43 -5.61
C ASP A 71 9.15 7.05 -5.83
N VAL A 72 9.41 5.74 -5.86
CA VAL A 72 10.74 5.19 -6.14
C VAL A 72 10.64 4.26 -7.32
N VAL A 73 11.53 4.44 -8.31
CA VAL A 73 11.66 3.53 -9.45
C VAL A 73 12.77 2.55 -9.13
N ASP A 74 12.49 1.24 -9.24
CA ASP A 74 13.50 0.22 -9.02
C ASP A 74 14.34 -0.02 -10.30
N ASP A 75 15.41 -0.83 -10.16
CA ASP A 75 16.34 -1.11 -11.26
C ASP A 75 15.69 -1.92 -12.39
N GLU A 76 14.56 -2.55 -12.15
CA GLU A 76 13.81 -3.33 -13.13
C GLU A 76 12.69 -2.52 -13.80
N GLY A 77 12.61 -1.22 -13.51
CA GLY A 77 11.60 -0.34 -14.06
C GLY A 77 10.26 -0.37 -13.35
N GLY A 78 10.16 -1.05 -12.21
CA GLY A 78 8.97 -1.02 -11.36
C GLY A 78 8.90 0.26 -10.53
N CYS A 79 7.70 0.72 -10.22
CA CYS A 79 7.49 1.86 -9.33
C CYS A 79 6.98 1.39 -7.98
N PHE A 80 7.55 1.95 -6.92
CA PHE A 80 7.10 1.77 -5.56
C PHE A 80 6.66 3.10 -4.99
N SER A 81 5.70 3.07 -4.08
CA SER A 81 5.39 4.22 -3.25
C SER A 81 6.33 4.25 -2.05
N LEU A 82 6.78 5.43 -1.66
CA LEU A 82 7.66 5.62 -0.52
C LEU A 82 6.86 6.18 0.65
N LEU A 83 6.96 5.51 1.80
CA LEU A 83 6.40 5.94 3.06
C LEU A 83 7.53 6.43 3.97
N ARG A 84 7.31 7.58 4.59
CA ARG A 84 8.20 8.12 5.63
C ARG A 84 7.45 8.19 6.95
N THR A 85 8.00 7.61 7.95
CA THR A 85 7.44 7.65 9.30
C THR A 85 8.34 8.46 10.25
#